data_0cd3fb513ccf3789cd2cba78e5f48cc0
#
_entry.id   0cd3fb513ccf3789cd2cba78e5f48cc0
#
_cell.length_a   1.000
_cell.length_b   1.000
_cell.length_c   1.000
_cell.angle_alpha   90.00
_cell.angle_beta   90.00
_cell.angle_gamma   90.00
#
_symmetry.space_group_name_H-M   'P 1'
#
loop_
_entity.id
_entity.type
_entity.pdbx_description
1 polymer ?
#
loop_
_entity_poly.entity_id
_entity_poly.type
_entity_poly.pdbx_seq_one_letter_code
_entity_poly.pdbx_strand_id
1 'polypeptide(L)'
;MKNSIWQEFVLEKKTIGIFAAIAGGSWLVGILGMLIFQAFIKNDKALFPIATVLLVGIGSIFLLFLLANSFAHKFNLAISMGRTRKSYLPSVAFLIFIIVLMVYVMGGIGFLIEKGLYGLLYHGRKLTGNMGPFLTPAWLLCYTVFETGLICLYGSLMKKDRKMGTIFFL
;
A
#
# COMPACT_ATOMS: atom_id res chain seq x y z
N MET A 1 0.11 23.57 11.76
CA MET A 1 -0.10 22.40 10.89
C MET A 1 1.18 21.66 10.51
N LYS A 2 2.20 22.34 9.94
CA LYS A 2 3.44 21.72 9.47
C LYS A 2 4.17 20.88 10.55
N ASN A 3 4.33 21.39 11.76
CA ASN A 3 4.96 20.66 12.87
C ASN A 3 4.15 19.47 13.36
N SER A 4 2.83 19.52 13.24
CA SER A 4 1.93 18.42 13.61
C SER A 4 2.03 17.23 12.67
N ILE A 5 2.09 17.47 11.35
CA ILE A 5 2.24 16.42 10.34
C ILE A 5 3.61 15.73 10.46
N TRP A 6 4.67 16.53 10.69
CA TRP A 6 6.01 15.97 10.89
C TRP A 6 6.11 15.07 12.13
N GLN A 7 5.50 15.47 13.24
CA GLN A 7 5.43 14.65 14.46
C GLN A 7 4.71 13.34 14.22
N GLU A 8 3.57 13.36 13.52
CA GLU A 8 2.83 12.15 13.14
C GLU A 8 3.67 11.23 12.23
N PHE A 9 4.38 11.81 11.25
CA PHE A 9 5.26 11.06 10.36
C PHE A 9 6.39 10.35 11.11
N VAL A 10 7.02 11.03 12.07
CA VAL A 10 8.09 10.44 12.92
C VAL A 10 7.53 9.27 13.75
N LEU A 11 6.31 9.40 14.27
CA LEU A 11 5.64 8.34 15.02
C LEU A 11 5.29 7.13 14.14
N GLU A 12 5.03 7.35 12.85
CA GLU A 12 4.72 6.28 11.88
C GLU A 12 5.96 5.65 11.24
N LYS A 13 7.14 6.16 11.49
CA LYS A 13 8.39 5.68 10.85
C LYS A 13 8.57 4.16 10.98
N LYS A 14 8.26 3.58 12.14
CA LYS A 14 8.35 2.13 12.38
C LYS A 14 7.33 1.36 11.53
N THR A 15 6.10 1.84 11.47
CA THR A 15 5.01 1.26 10.67
C THR A 15 5.34 1.29 9.18
N ILE A 16 5.87 2.43 8.70
CA ILE A 16 6.33 2.59 7.31
C ILE A 16 7.48 1.64 7.00
N GLY A 17 8.43 1.46 7.93
CA GLY A 17 9.55 0.52 7.75
C GLY A 17 9.09 -0.94 7.63
N ILE A 18 8.18 -1.37 8.49
CA ILE A 18 7.57 -2.72 8.43
C ILE A 18 6.83 -2.90 7.10
N PHE A 19 6.03 -1.89 6.72
CA PHE A 19 5.31 -1.92 5.45
C PHE A 19 6.26 -2.04 4.24
N ALA A 20 7.32 -1.23 4.19
CA ALA A 20 8.30 -1.27 3.11
C ALA A 20 8.99 -2.64 3.00
N ALA A 21 9.28 -3.28 4.13
CA ALA A 21 9.85 -4.64 4.16
C ALA A 21 8.87 -5.69 3.61
N ILE A 22 7.59 -5.61 3.98
CA ILE A 22 6.55 -6.54 3.49
C ILE A 22 6.30 -6.32 2.00
N ALA A 23 6.12 -5.08 1.57
CA ALA A 23 5.87 -4.74 0.17
C ALA A 23 7.06 -5.11 -0.73
N GLY A 24 8.29 -4.78 -0.31
CA GLY A 24 9.49 -5.17 -1.03
C GLY A 24 9.69 -6.68 -1.07
N GLY A 25 9.44 -7.38 0.03
CA GLY A 25 9.49 -8.84 0.11
C GLY A 25 8.48 -9.51 -0.82
N SER A 26 7.23 -9.04 -0.84
CA SER A 26 6.20 -9.57 -1.74
C SER A 26 6.53 -9.36 -3.21
N TRP A 27 7.16 -8.23 -3.55
CA TRP A 27 7.62 -7.95 -4.91
C TRP A 27 8.74 -8.89 -5.35
N LEU A 28 9.73 -9.14 -4.48
CA LEU A 28 10.81 -10.08 -4.76
C LEU A 28 10.27 -11.52 -4.93
N VAL A 29 9.35 -11.94 -4.07
CA VAL A 29 8.66 -13.24 -4.19
C VAL A 29 7.90 -13.33 -5.51
N GLY A 30 7.26 -12.27 -5.95
CA GLY A 30 6.58 -12.19 -7.25
C GLY A 30 7.52 -12.37 -8.44
N ILE A 31 8.70 -11.72 -8.43
CA ILE A 31 9.74 -11.91 -9.46
C ILE A 31 10.22 -13.36 -9.47
N LEU A 32 10.60 -13.90 -8.32
CA LEU A 32 11.05 -15.29 -8.21
C LEU A 32 9.98 -16.27 -8.67
N GLY A 33 8.73 -16.05 -8.26
CA GLY A 33 7.59 -16.86 -8.69
C GLY A 33 7.42 -16.87 -10.21
N MET A 34 7.56 -15.71 -10.86
CA MET A 34 7.47 -15.61 -12.31
C MET A 34 8.63 -16.31 -13.01
N LEU A 35 9.86 -16.19 -12.50
CA LEU A 35 11.02 -16.88 -13.04
C LEU A 35 10.85 -18.41 -12.95
N ILE A 36 10.39 -18.91 -11.82
CA ILE A 36 10.10 -20.34 -11.60
C ILE A 36 8.98 -20.80 -12.55
N PHE A 37 7.89 -20.04 -12.64
CA PHE A 37 6.75 -20.36 -13.51
C PHE A 37 7.20 -20.49 -14.97
N GLN A 38 8.01 -19.55 -15.47
CA GLN A 38 8.51 -19.59 -16.84
C GLN A 38 9.50 -20.76 -17.08
N ALA A 39 10.30 -21.14 -16.07
CA ALA A 39 11.22 -22.26 -16.17
C ALA A 39 10.48 -23.60 -16.29
N PHE A 40 9.36 -23.78 -15.57
CA PHE A 40 8.62 -25.03 -15.55
C PHE A 40 7.59 -25.16 -16.69
N ILE A 41 6.88 -24.08 -17.03
CA ILE A 41 5.72 -24.18 -17.94
C ILE A 41 6.08 -23.89 -19.39
N LYS A 42 7.27 -23.28 -19.66
CA LYS A 42 7.73 -22.94 -21.02
C LYS A 42 6.64 -22.29 -21.90
N ASN A 43 5.72 -21.56 -21.27
CA ASN A 43 4.59 -20.99 -21.98
C ASN A 43 5.02 -19.73 -22.72
N ASP A 44 5.13 -19.83 -24.03
CA ASP A 44 5.72 -18.79 -24.88
C ASP A 44 4.88 -17.51 -25.02
N LYS A 45 3.66 -17.47 -24.47
CA LYS A 45 2.69 -16.47 -24.90
C LYS A 45 2.35 -15.37 -23.89
N ALA A 46 2.58 -15.56 -22.59
CA ALA A 46 2.07 -14.59 -21.61
C ALA A 46 3.05 -14.29 -20.47
N LEU A 47 3.69 -13.12 -20.51
CA LEU A 47 4.35 -12.53 -19.36
C LEU A 47 3.34 -11.62 -18.65
N PHE A 48 3.02 -11.89 -17.39
CA PHE A 48 2.12 -11.09 -16.58
C PHE A 48 2.90 -10.37 -15.45
N PRO A 49 2.60 -9.13 -15.12
CA PRO A 49 3.32 -8.37 -14.07
C PRO A 49 2.90 -8.81 -12.66
N ILE A 50 3.18 -10.07 -12.32
CA ILE A 50 2.78 -10.69 -11.05
C ILE A 50 3.42 -9.99 -9.86
N ALA A 51 4.70 -9.60 -9.98
CA ALA A 51 5.42 -8.95 -8.89
C ALA A 51 4.79 -7.61 -8.53
N THR A 52 4.44 -6.79 -9.52
CA THR A 52 3.76 -5.51 -9.30
C THR A 52 2.36 -5.71 -8.72
N VAL A 53 1.60 -6.70 -9.20
CA VAL A 53 0.26 -7.03 -8.67
C VAL A 53 0.33 -7.47 -7.21
N LEU A 54 1.31 -8.29 -6.85
CA LEU A 54 1.53 -8.72 -5.47
C LEU A 54 1.96 -7.54 -4.58
N LEU A 55 2.88 -6.69 -5.06
CA LEU A 55 3.31 -5.50 -4.32
C LEU A 55 2.12 -4.60 -3.99
N VAL A 56 1.32 -4.24 -4.99
CA VAL A 56 0.18 -3.34 -4.81
C VAL A 56 -0.93 -4.03 -4.01
N GLY A 57 -1.30 -5.27 -4.36
CA GLY A 57 -2.41 -5.99 -3.72
C GLY A 57 -2.13 -6.32 -2.25
N ILE A 58 -1.03 -7.01 -1.96
CA ILE A 58 -0.63 -7.34 -0.59
C ILE A 58 -0.29 -6.05 0.17
N GLY A 59 0.42 -5.11 -0.49
CA GLY A 59 0.76 -3.83 0.09
C GLY A 59 -0.47 -3.06 0.56
N SER A 60 -1.49 -2.90 -0.28
CA SER A 60 -2.73 -2.19 0.06
C SER A 60 -3.48 -2.84 1.21
N ILE A 61 -3.62 -4.18 1.20
CA ILE A 61 -4.30 -4.91 2.27
C ILE A 61 -3.57 -4.70 3.60
N PHE A 62 -2.25 -4.89 3.63
CA PHE A 62 -1.46 -4.69 4.85
C PHE A 62 -1.47 -3.24 5.32
N LEU A 63 -1.38 -2.29 4.40
CA LEU A 63 -1.44 -0.87 4.71
C LEU A 63 -2.78 -0.50 5.37
N LEU A 64 -3.90 -1.01 4.82
CA LEU A 64 -5.23 -0.81 5.37
C LEU A 64 -5.27 -1.24 6.84
N PHE A 65 -4.81 -2.45 7.16
CA PHE A 65 -4.82 -2.95 8.54
C PHE A 65 -3.86 -2.19 9.46
N LEU A 66 -2.62 -1.95 9.03
CA LEU A 66 -1.62 -1.26 9.85
C LEU A 66 -2.04 0.18 10.16
N LEU A 67 -2.49 0.94 9.17
CA LEU A 67 -2.87 2.34 9.36
C LEU A 67 -4.19 2.47 10.09
N ALA A 68 -5.18 1.59 9.86
CA ALA A 68 -6.44 1.60 10.60
C ALA A 68 -6.21 1.32 12.09
N ASN A 69 -5.36 0.34 12.41
CA ASN A 69 -5.00 0.03 13.79
C ASN A 69 -4.23 1.19 14.44
N SER A 70 -3.26 1.75 13.74
CA SER A 70 -2.51 2.93 14.19
C SER A 70 -3.43 4.13 14.43
N PHE A 71 -4.38 4.38 13.52
CA PHE A 71 -5.38 5.43 13.65
C PHE A 71 -6.22 5.25 14.93
N ALA A 72 -6.75 4.04 15.16
CA ALA A 72 -7.59 3.76 16.31
C ALA A 72 -6.84 3.94 17.64
N HIS A 73 -5.59 3.47 17.71
CA HIS A 73 -4.77 3.54 18.92
C HIS A 73 -4.32 4.99 19.22
N LYS A 74 -3.79 5.69 18.22
CA LYS A 74 -3.26 7.05 18.37
C LYS A 74 -4.33 8.11 18.54
N PHE A 75 -5.56 7.86 18.07
CA PHE A 75 -6.67 8.77 18.29
C PHE A 75 -6.90 9.02 19.78
N ASN A 76 -6.96 7.95 20.58
CA ASN A 76 -7.19 8.09 22.03
C ASN A 76 -6.02 8.81 22.71
N LEU A 77 -4.78 8.50 22.30
CA LEU A 77 -3.59 9.16 22.81
C LEU A 77 -3.56 10.66 22.49
N ALA A 78 -3.91 11.04 21.26
CA ALA A 78 -3.94 12.44 20.85
C ALA A 78 -4.99 13.26 21.63
N ILE A 79 -6.17 12.68 21.87
CA ILE A 79 -7.22 13.32 22.67
C ILE A 79 -6.79 13.48 24.14
N SER A 80 -6.14 12.46 24.73
CA SER A 80 -5.61 12.55 26.10
C SER A 80 -4.50 13.60 26.24
N MET A 81 -3.76 13.90 25.16
CA MET A 81 -2.77 14.99 25.10
C MET A 81 -3.38 16.37 24.81
N GLY A 82 -4.72 16.53 24.89
CA GLY A 82 -5.40 17.81 24.71
C GLY A 82 -5.62 18.24 23.25
N ARG A 83 -5.35 17.37 22.26
CA ARG A 83 -5.67 17.69 20.86
C ARG A 83 -7.16 17.61 20.61
N THR A 84 -7.70 18.59 19.89
CA THR A 84 -9.12 18.56 19.48
C THR A 84 -9.34 17.59 18.33
N ARG A 85 -10.51 16.94 18.30
CA ARG A 85 -10.89 16.04 17.19
C ARG A 85 -10.84 16.72 15.83
N LYS A 86 -11.23 18.01 15.79
CA LYS A 86 -11.26 18.83 14.57
C LYS A 86 -9.84 19.07 13.99
N SER A 87 -8.80 19.09 14.82
CA SER A 87 -7.42 19.30 14.34
C SER A 87 -6.71 17.98 14.04
N TYR A 88 -7.05 16.89 14.75
CA TYR A 88 -6.42 15.59 14.59
C TYR A 88 -6.86 14.88 13.31
N LEU A 89 -8.17 14.76 13.08
CA LEU A 89 -8.71 14.00 11.94
C LEU A 89 -8.16 14.42 10.59
N PRO A 90 -8.17 15.71 10.19
CA PRO A 90 -7.65 16.09 8.88
C PRO A 90 -6.14 15.91 8.75
N SER A 91 -5.36 16.10 9.83
CA SER A 91 -3.90 15.90 9.75
C SER A 91 -3.53 14.44 9.56
N VAL A 92 -4.23 13.51 10.22
CA VAL A 92 -3.99 12.08 10.08
C VAL A 92 -4.52 11.56 8.73
N ALA A 93 -5.71 12.00 8.29
CA ALA A 93 -6.23 11.65 6.98
C ALA A 93 -5.28 12.08 5.85
N PHE A 94 -4.71 13.29 5.95
CA PHE A 94 -3.72 13.78 5.00
C PHE A 94 -2.43 12.95 5.01
N LEU A 95 -1.96 12.55 6.20
CA LEU A 95 -0.79 11.68 6.32
C LEU A 95 -1.05 10.30 5.70
N ILE A 96 -2.21 9.69 5.98
CA ILE A 96 -2.63 8.43 5.38
C ILE A 96 -2.67 8.55 3.85
N PHE A 97 -3.25 9.63 3.33
CA PHE A 97 -3.30 9.92 1.90
C PHE A 97 -1.90 9.95 1.27
N ILE A 98 -0.92 10.60 1.91
CA ILE A 98 0.46 10.65 1.41
C ILE A 98 1.08 9.25 1.39
N ILE A 99 0.89 8.45 2.46
CA ILE A 99 1.46 7.10 2.56
C ILE A 99 0.88 6.20 1.47
N VAL A 100 -0.45 6.22 1.29
CA VAL A 100 -1.14 5.44 0.25
C VAL A 100 -0.67 5.86 -1.14
N LEU A 101 -0.56 7.17 -1.40
CA LEU A 101 -0.04 7.68 -2.67
C LEU A 101 1.38 7.19 -2.95
N MET A 102 2.26 7.20 -1.93
CA MET A 102 3.62 6.66 -2.07
C MET A 102 3.63 5.20 -2.49
N VAL A 103 2.71 4.38 -1.96
CA VAL A 103 2.61 2.95 -2.32
C VAL A 103 2.25 2.77 -3.79
N TYR A 104 1.29 3.52 -4.29
CA TYR A 104 0.93 3.44 -5.71
C TYR A 104 2.03 3.94 -6.63
N VAL A 105 2.75 5.00 -6.23
CA VAL A 105 3.93 5.48 -6.97
C VAL A 105 5.03 4.41 -6.98
N MET A 106 5.30 3.77 -5.83
CA MET A 106 6.25 2.64 -5.75
C MET A 106 5.80 1.46 -6.62
N GLY A 107 4.50 1.16 -6.67
CA GLY A 107 3.92 0.17 -7.57
C GLY A 107 4.20 0.49 -9.04
N GLY A 108 4.04 1.75 -9.43
CA GLY A 108 4.36 2.22 -10.80
C GLY A 108 5.85 2.05 -11.14
N ILE A 109 6.74 2.42 -10.23
CA ILE A 109 8.19 2.22 -10.38
C ILE A 109 8.50 0.71 -10.46
N GLY A 110 7.91 -0.10 -9.58
CA GLY A 110 8.06 -1.56 -9.59
C GLY A 110 7.64 -2.18 -10.92
N PHE A 111 6.55 -1.71 -11.52
CA PHE A 111 6.10 -2.13 -12.85
C PHE A 111 7.12 -1.80 -13.95
N LEU A 112 7.69 -0.60 -13.92
CA LEU A 112 8.70 -0.20 -14.91
C LEU A 112 9.97 -1.06 -14.80
N ILE A 113 10.40 -1.36 -13.58
CA ILE A 113 11.55 -2.23 -13.33
C ILE A 113 11.23 -3.66 -13.80
N GLU A 114 10.06 -4.20 -13.44
CA GLU A 114 9.62 -5.54 -13.86
C GLU A 114 9.54 -5.66 -15.37
N LYS A 115 8.98 -4.66 -16.04
CA LYS A 115 8.92 -4.58 -17.50
C LYS A 115 10.32 -4.56 -18.12
N GLY A 116 11.26 -3.82 -17.54
CA GLY A 116 12.65 -3.77 -17.99
C GLY A 116 13.37 -5.10 -17.82
N LEU A 117 13.23 -5.72 -16.65
CA LEU A 117 13.82 -7.03 -16.34
C LEU A 117 13.31 -8.12 -17.30
N TYR A 118 12.02 -8.18 -17.55
CA TYR A 118 11.46 -9.19 -18.45
C TYR A 118 11.83 -8.91 -19.91
N GLY A 119 11.95 -7.66 -20.29
CA GLY A 119 12.46 -7.29 -21.62
C GLY A 119 13.90 -7.75 -21.87
N LEU A 120 14.74 -7.71 -20.83
CA LEU A 120 16.13 -8.18 -20.89
C LEU A 120 16.24 -9.71 -20.86
N LEU A 121 15.45 -10.37 -19.98
CA LEU A 121 15.51 -11.83 -19.78
C LEU A 121 14.82 -12.62 -20.90
N TYR A 122 13.75 -12.08 -21.43
CA TYR A 122 12.88 -12.76 -22.41
C TYR A 122 12.82 -11.97 -23.71
N HIS A 123 13.91 -11.91 -24.46
CA HIS A 123 14.07 -11.19 -25.72
C HIS A 123 12.87 -11.40 -26.64
N GLY A 124 12.15 -10.32 -26.97
CA GLY A 124 11.05 -10.31 -27.93
C GLY A 124 9.66 -10.64 -27.39
N ARG A 125 9.53 -10.97 -26.11
CA ARG A 125 8.22 -11.21 -25.49
C ARG A 125 7.61 -9.92 -24.92
N LYS A 126 6.35 -9.69 -25.19
CA LYS A 126 5.63 -8.52 -24.65
C LYS A 126 4.89 -8.91 -23.37
N LEU A 127 4.94 -8.04 -22.37
CA LEU A 127 4.05 -8.15 -21.20
C LEU A 127 2.59 -8.09 -21.68
N THR A 128 1.83 -9.13 -21.35
CA THR A 128 0.43 -9.28 -21.77
C THR A 128 -0.54 -8.41 -20.94
N GLY A 129 -0.12 -7.97 -19.75
CA GLY A 129 -0.89 -7.08 -18.89
C GLY A 129 -0.62 -5.62 -19.21
N ASN A 130 -1.58 -4.92 -19.80
CA ASN A 130 -1.48 -3.48 -19.97
C ASN A 130 -1.90 -2.77 -18.67
N MET A 131 -0.92 -2.49 -17.79
CA MET A 131 -1.14 -1.69 -16.58
C MET A 131 -1.19 -0.18 -16.84
N GLY A 132 -0.98 0.25 -18.10
CA GLY A 132 -0.96 1.66 -18.47
C GLY A 132 -2.18 2.45 -18.01
N PRO A 133 -3.42 1.96 -18.19
CA PRO A 133 -4.61 2.66 -17.70
C PRO A 133 -4.60 2.89 -16.16
N PHE A 134 -4.12 1.92 -15.40
CA PHE A 134 -4.07 2.01 -13.92
C PHE A 134 -2.96 2.93 -13.40
N LEU A 135 -1.97 3.25 -14.22
CA LEU A 135 -0.88 4.19 -13.90
C LEU A 135 -1.21 5.63 -14.30
N THR A 136 -2.40 5.89 -14.85
CA THR A 136 -2.80 7.28 -15.14
C THR A 136 -3.00 8.07 -13.86
N PRO A 137 -2.61 9.35 -13.80
CA PRO A 137 -2.75 10.17 -12.59
C PRO A 137 -4.17 10.21 -12.04
N ALA A 138 -5.17 10.18 -12.91
CA ALA A 138 -6.58 10.17 -12.51
C ALA A 138 -6.94 8.89 -11.73
N TRP A 139 -6.56 7.72 -12.22
CA TRP A 139 -6.78 6.44 -11.53
C TRP A 139 -6.00 6.35 -10.23
N LEU A 140 -4.72 6.76 -10.22
CA LEU A 140 -3.91 6.78 -9.01
C LEU A 140 -4.55 7.64 -7.91
N LEU A 141 -5.03 8.84 -8.25
CA LEU A 141 -5.74 9.69 -7.30
C LEU A 141 -7.04 9.07 -6.81
N CYS A 142 -7.83 8.49 -7.72
CA CYS A 142 -9.10 7.84 -7.39
C CYS A 142 -8.89 6.70 -6.38
N TYR A 143 -7.93 5.80 -6.64
CA TYR A 143 -7.59 4.71 -5.73
C TYR A 143 -7.04 5.22 -4.40
N THR A 144 -6.17 6.24 -4.42
CA THR A 144 -5.61 6.83 -3.21
C THR A 144 -6.70 7.41 -2.32
N VAL A 145 -7.65 8.15 -2.89
CA VAL A 145 -8.78 8.72 -2.14
C VAL A 145 -9.67 7.62 -1.59
N PHE A 146 -10.01 6.62 -2.40
CA PHE A 146 -10.85 5.49 -2.00
C PHE A 146 -10.23 4.70 -0.84
N GLU A 147 -8.97 4.30 -0.96
CA GLU A 147 -8.26 3.53 0.07
C GLU A 147 -8.08 4.36 1.36
N THR A 148 -7.75 5.65 1.25
CA THR A 148 -7.69 6.56 2.40
C THR A 148 -9.03 6.62 3.13
N GLY A 149 -10.13 6.73 2.39
CA GLY A 149 -11.48 6.69 2.93
C GLY A 149 -11.79 5.40 3.66
N LEU A 150 -11.42 4.26 3.09
CA LEU A 150 -11.57 2.95 3.72
C LEU A 150 -10.77 2.82 5.02
N ILE A 151 -9.50 3.26 5.02
CA ILE A 151 -8.64 3.24 6.22
C ILE A 151 -9.24 4.08 7.34
N CYS A 152 -9.71 5.29 7.04
CA CYS A 152 -10.33 6.18 8.01
C CYS A 152 -11.66 5.61 8.55
N LEU A 153 -12.48 5.04 7.68
CA LEU A 153 -13.74 4.36 8.03
C LEU A 153 -13.47 3.17 8.96
N TYR A 154 -12.58 2.28 8.55
CA TYR A 154 -12.24 1.08 9.29
C TYR A 154 -11.60 1.41 10.64
N GLY A 155 -10.66 2.37 10.69
CA GLY A 155 -10.07 2.85 11.93
C GLY A 155 -11.10 3.46 12.89
N SER A 156 -12.11 4.15 12.37
CA SER A 156 -13.21 4.70 13.18
C SER A 156 -14.12 3.60 13.76
N LEU A 157 -14.39 2.55 13.00
CA LEU A 157 -15.17 1.38 13.44
C LEU A 157 -14.42 0.59 14.52
N MET A 158 -13.12 0.33 14.33
CA MET A 158 -12.26 -0.34 15.32
C MET A 158 -12.22 0.40 16.66
N LYS A 159 -12.39 1.73 16.65
CA LYS A 159 -12.48 2.54 17.87
C LYS A 159 -13.78 2.30 18.62
N LYS A 160 -14.91 2.13 17.91
CA LYS A 160 -16.24 1.98 18.50
C LYS A 160 -16.42 0.65 19.23
N ASP A 161 -15.84 -0.42 18.66
CA ASP A 161 -15.95 -1.78 19.20
C ASP A 161 -14.59 -2.49 19.17
N ARG A 162 -13.92 -2.59 20.34
CA ARG A 162 -12.68 -3.37 20.48
C ARG A 162 -12.87 -4.86 20.08
N LYS A 163 -14.07 -5.40 20.23
CA LYS A 163 -14.42 -6.77 19.86
C LYS A 163 -14.45 -6.98 18.34
N MET A 164 -14.90 -5.98 17.57
CA MET A 164 -14.94 -6.07 16.11
C MET A 164 -13.53 -6.07 15.49
N GLY A 165 -12.57 -5.33 16.07
CA GLY A 165 -11.17 -5.37 15.61
C GLY A 165 -10.50 -6.73 15.76
N THR A 166 -10.90 -7.50 16.77
CA THR A 166 -10.33 -8.84 17.05
C THR A 166 -10.94 -9.93 16.15
N ILE A 167 -12.20 -9.79 15.75
CA ILE A 167 -12.89 -10.77 14.89
C ILE A 167 -12.32 -10.81 13.46
N PHE A 168 -11.75 -9.71 12.99
CA PHE A 168 -11.11 -9.67 11.66
C PHE A 168 -9.64 -10.12 11.65
N PHE A 169 -9.07 -10.45 12.82
CA PHE A 169 -7.70 -10.99 12.96
C PHE A 169 -7.68 -12.52 13.22
N LEU A 170 -8.83 -13.15 13.36
CA LEU A 170 -9.01 -14.62 13.43
C LEU A 170 -9.62 -15.16 12.14
#